data_b4ee89aa02bd52fbca4766672360636b
#
_entry.id   b4ee89aa02bd52fbca4766672360636b
#
_cell.length_a   1.000
_cell.length_b   1.000
_cell.length_c   1.000
_cell.angle_alpha   90.00
_cell.angle_beta   90.00
_cell.angle_gamma   90.00
#
_symmetry.space_group_name_H-M   'P 1'
#
loop_
_entity.id
_entity.type
_entity.pdbx_description
1 polymer ?
#
loop_
_entity_poly.entity_id
_entity_poly.type
_entity_poly.pdbx_seq_one_letter_code
_entity_poly.pdbx_strand_id
1 'polypeptide(L)'
;LREIPAYSGTPYTEVNGNQPYFTEEELTTQSFETYSELDSLGRCGVAYANVGQDLMPTEPRGEIGAVKPTGWHLVKYDNVDGKYLYNRCHLIAYMLAAENANPQNLITGTRYLNVQGMLPFETKVCDYVKNTGNHVLYRVTPIFDGDNLLADGVLMEAYSVEDAGEGISFCVFAYNVQPGIGIDYATGDNWAEGSGTYQSTVASVAEETPAPQPETDTAVQITPELSAPQETQQTTYVLNTNTMKFHYPTCSSVDDMKEKNKQIYTGSRDEVINMGYVPCKRCNP
;
A
#
# COMPACT_ATOMS: atom_id res chain seq x y z
N LEU A 1 0.12 16.44 -15.60
CA LEU A 1 1.04 16.32 -14.46
C LEU A 1 1.56 17.66 -13.89
N ARG A 2 1.28 18.79 -14.53
CA ARG A 2 1.66 20.12 -13.99
C ARG A 2 0.83 20.56 -12.77
N GLU A 3 -0.12 19.77 -12.33
CA GLU A 3 -1.09 20.12 -11.28
C GLU A 3 -0.94 19.31 -9.98
N ILE A 4 0.12 18.49 -9.84
CA ILE A 4 0.36 17.78 -8.58
C ILE A 4 0.93 18.77 -7.57
N PRO A 5 0.21 19.09 -6.49
CA PRO A 5 0.72 19.98 -5.45
C PRO A 5 1.93 19.34 -4.73
N ALA A 6 2.77 20.17 -4.14
CA ALA A 6 3.83 19.69 -3.26
C ALA A 6 3.22 18.96 -2.04
N TYR A 7 3.96 17.97 -1.52
CA TYR A 7 3.57 17.26 -0.30
C TYR A 7 3.30 18.24 0.86
N SER A 8 2.16 18.09 1.51
CA SER A 8 1.70 18.97 2.59
C SER A 8 1.29 18.22 3.87
N GLY A 9 1.75 16.98 4.04
CA GLY A 9 1.49 16.16 5.23
C GLY A 9 0.43 15.08 5.04
N THR A 10 -0.20 14.99 3.87
CA THR A 10 -1.15 13.91 3.52
C THR A 10 -0.50 12.89 2.59
N PRO A 11 -0.76 11.58 2.74
CA PRO A 11 -0.07 10.54 1.95
C PRO A 11 -0.40 10.60 0.46
N TYR A 12 -1.52 11.19 0.09
CA TYR A 12 -1.96 11.36 -1.29
C TYR A 12 -2.75 12.65 -1.49
N THR A 13 -2.96 13.00 -2.75
CA THR A 13 -3.83 14.11 -3.16
C THR A 13 -4.70 13.68 -4.33
N GLU A 14 -5.91 14.21 -4.42
CA GLU A 14 -6.75 14.02 -5.60
C GLU A 14 -6.19 14.81 -6.79
N VAL A 15 -6.26 14.21 -7.96
CA VAL A 15 -5.84 14.77 -9.24
C VAL A 15 -7.04 14.75 -10.20
N ASN A 16 -7.11 15.70 -11.13
CA ASN A 16 -8.16 15.76 -12.13
C ASN A 16 -9.60 15.75 -11.53
N GLY A 17 -9.80 16.40 -10.39
CA GLY A 17 -11.09 16.37 -9.69
C GLY A 17 -11.52 14.97 -9.28
N ASN A 18 -10.55 14.10 -8.99
CA ASN A 18 -10.72 12.69 -8.65
C ASN A 18 -11.37 11.83 -9.76
N GLN A 19 -11.25 12.26 -11.02
CA GLN A 19 -11.75 11.54 -12.18
C GLN A 19 -10.61 10.87 -12.92
N PRO A 20 -10.64 9.54 -13.17
CA PRO A 20 -9.63 8.85 -13.94
C PRO A 20 -9.64 9.30 -15.41
N TYR A 21 -8.50 9.13 -16.10
CA TYR A 21 -8.33 9.52 -17.50
C TYR A 21 -8.67 8.38 -18.49
N PHE A 22 -9.43 7.36 -18.07
CA PHE A 22 -9.84 6.30 -18.99
C PHE A 22 -10.79 6.81 -20.06
N THR A 23 -10.61 6.34 -21.29
CA THR A 23 -11.52 6.61 -22.41
C THR A 23 -12.59 5.52 -22.53
N GLU A 24 -13.67 5.80 -23.24
CA GLU A 24 -14.72 4.79 -23.48
C GLU A 24 -14.19 3.54 -24.21
N GLU A 25 -13.17 3.71 -25.08
CA GLU A 25 -12.57 2.61 -25.82
C GLU A 25 -11.72 1.68 -24.91
N GLU A 26 -11.27 2.15 -23.76
CA GLU A 26 -10.53 1.34 -22.78
C GLU A 26 -11.46 0.48 -21.92
N LEU A 27 -12.76 0.80 -21.85
CA LEU A 27 -13.73 0.07 -21.04
C LEU A 27 -13.98 -1.34 -21.60
N THR A 28 -13.63 -2.36 -20.81
CA THR A 28 -13.80 -3.76 -21.17
C THR A 28 -14.09 -4.60 -19.94
N THR A 29 -14.84 -5.67 -20.10
CA THR A 29 -15.08 -6.70 -19.09
C THR A 29 -14.16 -7.91 -19.25
N GLN A 30 -13.11 -7.80 -20.08
CA GLN A 30 -12.07 -8.81 -20.17
C GLN A 30 -10.94 -8.46 -19.23
N SER A 31 -10.58 -9.39 -18.36
CA SER A 31 -9.42 -9.25 -17.49
C SER A 31 -8.13 -9.20 -18.32
N PHE A 32 -7.22 -8.33 -17.95
CA PHE A 32 -5.87 -8.26 -18.50
C PHE A 32 -4.94 -7.58 -17.52
N GLU A 33 -3.64 -7.79 -17.69
CA GLU A 33 -2.58 -7.02 -17.06
C GLU A 33 -1.46 -6.75 -18.05
N THR A 34 -0.88 -5.58 -17.98
CA THR A 34 0.25 -5.16 -18.82
C THR A 34 1.21 -4.29 -18.01
N TYR A 35 2.49 -4.44 -18.30
CA TYR A 35 3.56 -3.70 -17.65
C TYR A 35 4.46 -3.12 -18.73
N SER A 36 4.73 -1.82 -18.66
CA SER A 36 5.65 -1.18 -19.59
C SER A 36 7.06 -1.76 -19.45
N GLU A 37 7.78 -1.84 -20.56
CA GLU A 37 9.22 -2.12 -20.53
C GLU A 37 9.94 -1.11 -19.62
N LEU A 38 10.99 -1.56 -18.95
CA LEU A 38 11.84 -0.66 -18.19
C LEU A 38 12.48 0.36 -19.13
N ASP A 39 12.60 1.60 -18.68
CA ASP A 39 13.25 2.63 -19.46
C ASP A 39 14.79 2.45 -19.52
N SER A 40 15.50 3.37 -20.18
CA SER A 40 16.97 3.31 -20.31
C SER A 40 17.74 3.39 -18.98
N LEU A 41 17.09 3.86 -17.91
CA LEU A 41 17.63 3.90 -16.56
C LEU A 41 17.22 2.67 -15.72
N GLY A 42 16.42 1.77 -16.29
CA GLY A 42 15.89 0.59 -15.59
C GLY A 42 14.68 0.89 -14.71
N ARG A 43 14.00 2.04 -14.88
CA ARG A 43 12.84 2.44 -14.11
C ARG A 43 11.56 1.85 -14.68
N CYS A 44 10.59 1.53 -13.80
CA CYS A 44 9.26 1.11 -14.22
C CYS A 44 8.50 2.23 -14.94
N GLY A 45 7.74 1.85 -15.96
CA GLY A 45 6.72 2.69 -16.58
C GLY A 45 5.33 2.40 -16.03
N VAL A 46 4.31 2.56 -16.87
CA VAL A 46 2.91 2.31 -16.51
C VAL A 46 2.66 0.82 -16.27
N ALA A 47 2.01 0.52 -15.16
CA ALA A 47 1.37 -0.77 -14.91
C ALA A 47 -0.15 -0.59 -15.06
N TYR A 48 -0.79 -1.45 -15.87
CA TYR A 48 -2.20 -1.30 -16.24
C TYR A 48 -2.90 -2.65 -16.28
N ALA A 49 -4.02 -2.75 -15.59
CA ALA A 49 -4.84 -3.96 -15.55
C ALA A 49 -6.32 -3.64 -15.63
N ASN A 50 -7.10 -4.58 -16.14
CA ASN A 50 -8.52 -4.68 -15.85
C ASN A 50 -8.70 -5.82 -14.85
N VAL A 51 -8.81 -5.48 -13.58
CA VAL A 51 -8.80 -6.43 -12.47
C VAL A 51 -10.14 -7.13 -12.39
N GLY A 52 -10.16 -8.43 -12.67
CA GLY A 52 -11.27 -9.34 -12.42
C GLY A 52 -10.88 -10.38 -11.37
N GLN A 53 -11.83 -11.14 -10.86
CA GLN A 53 -11.56 -12.21 -9.87
C GLN A 53 -10.60 -13.27 -10.37
N ASP A 54 -10.54 -13.49 -11.68
CA ASP A 54 -9.69 -14.46 -12.36
C ASP A 54 -8.20 -14.09 -12.35
N LEU A 55 -7.85 -12.80 -12.18
CA LEU A 55 -6.48 -12.34 -11.99
C LEU A 55 -6.01 -12.42 -10.53
N MET A 56 -6.95 -12.46 -9.58
CA MET A 56 -6.61 -12.44 -8.16
C MET A 56 -5.84 -13.70 -7.74
N PRO A 57 -4.93 -13.59 -6.74
CA PRO A 57 -4.11 -14.71 -6.33
C PRO A 57 -4.95 -15.84 -5.73
N THR A 58 -4.63 -17.07 -6.16
CA THR A 58 -5.12 -18.33 -5.59
C THR A 58 -4.09 -18.99 -4.68
N GLU A 59 -2.85 -18.50 -4.73
CA GLU A 59 -1.72 -19.01 -3.95
C GLU A 59 -1.17 -17.91 -3.02
N PRO A 60 -0.51 -18.28 -1.93
CA PRO A 60 0.20 -17.32 -1.08
C PRO A 60 1.30 -16.58 -1.86
N ARG A 61 1.52 -15.32 -1.51
CA ARG A 61 2.58 -14.51 -2.09
C ARG A 61 3.95 -15.15 -1.90
N GLY A 62 4.75 -15.15 -2.97
CA GLY A 62 6.14 -15.60 -2.94
C GLY A 62 7.12 -14.50 -2.50
N GLU A 63 8.40 -14.87 -2.40
CA GLU A 63 9.48 -13.93 -2.09
C GLU A 63 9.79 -13.02 -3.29
N ILE A 64 10.03 -11.72 -3.01
CA ILE A 64 10.40 -10.71 -4.01
C ILE A 64 11.77 -10.09 -3.76
N GLY A 65 12.51 -10.60 -2.77
CA GLY A 65 13.81 -10.07 -2.32
C GLY A 65 14.88 -9.98 -3.40
N ALA A 66 14.82 -10.83 -4.43
CA ALA A 66 15.77 -10.84 -5.54
C ALA A 66 15.65 -9.60 -6.45
N VAL A 67 14.46 -8.98 -6.54
CA VAL A 67 14.27 -7.77 -7.35
C VAL A 67 14.81 -6.57 -6.60
N LYS A 68 15.66 -5.79 -7.25
CA LYS A 68 16.20 -4.53 -6.74
C LYS A 68 15.79 -3.42 -7.70
N PRO A 69 14.70 -2.69 -7.41
CA PRO A 69 14.31 -1.55 -8.23
C PRO A 69 15.38 -0.46 -8.23
N THR A 70 15.27 0.51 -9.13
CA THR A 70 16.20 1.63 -9.20
C THR A 70 16.27 2.40 -7.88
N GLY A 71 17.47 2.86 -7.49
CA GLY A 71 17.69 3.60 -6.24
C GLY A 71 17.44 2.77 -4.96
N TRP A 72 17.46 1.43 -5.04
CA TRP A 72 17.22 0.56 -3.89
C TRP A 72 18.33 0.60 -2.86
N HIS A 73 17.98 0.94 -1.61
CA HIS A 73 18.84 0.82 -0.43
C HIS A 73 18.14 0.05 0.68
N LEU A 74 18.87 -0.85 1.34
CA LEU A 74 18.38 -1.53 2.54
C LEU A 74 18.74 -0.68 3.77
N VAL A 75 17.79 0.10 4.26
CA VAL A 75 18.03 1.03 5.37
C VAL A 75 16.91 0.97 6.38
N LYS A 76 17.26 1.16 7.66
CA LYS A 76 16.33 1.11 8.80
C LYS A 76 16.38 2.40 9.60
N TYR A 77 15.19 2.84 10.04
CA TYR A 77 15.00 3.95 10.97
C TYR A 77 14.03 3.56 12.07
N ASP A 78 14.31 3.95 13.31
CA ASP A 78 13.46 3.59 14.45
C ASP A 78 12.09 4.29 14.43
N ASN A 79 11.97 5.43 13.77
CA ASN A 79 10.74 6.19 13.58
C ASN A 79 9.90 5.75 12.39
N VAL A 80 10.36 4.77 11.62
CA VAL A 80 9.59 4.19 10.50
C VAL A 80 8.85 2.95 10.98
N ASP A 81 7.57 2.81 10.64
CA ASP A 81 6.79 1.60 10.91
C ASP A 81 7.45 0.38 10.25
N GLY A 82 7.62 -0.71 11.01
CA GLY A 82 8.36 -1.88 10.56
C GLY A 82 9.86 -1.65 10.37
N LYS A 83 10.35 -0.43 10.65
CA LYS A 83 11.75 0.04 10.62
C LYS A 83 12.38 0.20 9.23
N TYR A 84 11.97 -0.54 8.22
CA TYR A 84 12.52 -0.43 6.87
C TYR A 84 11.95 0.78 6.13
N LEU A 85 12.84 1.71 5.71
CA LEU A 85 12.45 2.91 4.96
C LEU A 85 11.83 2.53 3.63
N TYR A 86 12.53 1.71 2.84
CA TYR A 86 12.11 1.32 1.52
C TYR A 86 11.45 -0.05 1.49
N ASN A 87 10.38 -0.14 0.74
CA ASN A 87 9.70 -1.36 0.35
C ASN A 87 9.83 -1.55 -1.16
N ARG A 88 9.81 -2.80 -1.62
CA ARG A 88 9.56 -3.12 -3.02
C ARG A 88 8.07 -2.95 -3.26
N CYS A 89 7.66 -1.73 -3.59
CA CYS A 89 6.26 -1.42 -3.82
C CYS A 89 5.81 -1.98 -5.16
N HIS A 90 4.80 -2.83 -5.15
CA HIS A 90 4.11 -3.19 -6.36
C HIS A 90 3.34 -1.98 -6.89
N LEU A 91 3.36 -1.75 -8.19
CA LEU A 91 2.48 -0.79 -8.85
C LEU A 91 1.06 -1.35 -8.90
N ILE A 92 0.88 -2.59 -9.33
CA ILE A 92 -0.34 -3.36 -9.16
C ILE A 92 -0.09 -4.38 -8.06
N ALA A 93 -0.82 -4.25 -6.94
CA ALA A 93 -0.64 -5.10 -5.77
C ALA A 93 -0.84 -6.60 -6.10
N TYR A 94 -0.07 -7.45 -5.42
CA TYR A 94 -0.22 -8.91 -5.55
C TYR A 94 -1.67 -9.38 -5.36
N MET A 95 -2.41 -8.78 -4.42
CA MET A 95 -3.80 -9.14 -4.15
C MET A 95 -4.77 -8.82 -5.31
N LEU A 96 -4.34 -8.04 -6.31
CA LEU A 96 -5.16 -7.64 -7.46
C LEU A 96 -4.88 -8.49 -8.70
N ALA A 97 -3.62 -8.87 -8.94
CA ALA A 97 -3.22 -9.51 -10.21
C ALA A 97 -2.27 -10.71 -10.03
N ALA A 98 -2.03 -11.17 -8.79
CA ALA A 98 -1.14 -12.30 -8.50
C ALA A 98 0.30 -12.17 -9.04
N GLU A 99 0.67 -10.99 -9.58
CA GLU A 99 2.01 -10.73 -10.14
C GLU A 99 3.01 -10.52 -9.00
N ASN A 100 3.98 -11.41 -8.87
CA ASN A 100 4.84 -11.46 -7.68
C ASN A 100 6.17 -10.70 -7.85
N ALA A 101 7.15 -11.32 -8.48
CA ALA A 101 8.54 -10.83 -8.55
C ALA A 101 8.87 -10.22 -9.93
N ASN A 102 7.96 -9.42 -10.46
CA ASN A 102 8.12 -8.76 -11.75
C ASN A 102 8.89 -7.45 -11.61
N PRO A 103 10.09 -7.29 -12.20
CA PRO A 103 10.83 -6.03 -12.16
C PRO A 103 10.09 -4.84 -12.77
N GLN A 104 9.17 -5.08 -13.71
CA GLN A 104 8.36 -4.04 -14.36
C GLN A 104 7.20 -3.56 -13.48
N ASN A 105 6.92 -4.26 -12.37
CA ASN A 105 5.85 -3.94 -11.43
C ASN A 105 6.36 -3.51 -10.04
N LEU A 106 7.67 -3.40 -9.83
CA LEU A 106 8.26 -3.11 -8.53
C LEU A 106 9.09 -1.83 -8.57
N ILE A 107 8.76 -0.86 -7.70
CA ILE A 107 9.54 0.37 -7.51
C ILE A 107 10.13 0.43 -6.10
N THR A 108 11.17 1.24 -5.93
CA THR A 108 11.63 1.65 -4.60
C THR A 108 10.67 2.67 -4.03
N GLY A 109 9.79 2.24 -3.16
CA GLY A 109 8.83 3.10 -2.47
C GLY A 109 9.08 3.14 -0.97
N THR A 110 8.74 4.25 -0.34
CA THR A 110 8.82 4.37 1.11
C THR A 110 7.76 3.49 1.79
N ARG A 111 7.97 3.19 3.06
CA ARG A 111 6.94 2.54 3.88
C ARG A 111 5.65 3.36 3.92
N TYR A 112 5.78 4.69 3.97
CA TYR A 112 4.65 5.60 3.99
C TYR A 112 3.86 5.57 2.67
N LEU A 113 4.54 5.62 1.51
CA LEU A 113 3.88 5.43 0.22
C LEU A 113 3.14 4.10 0.18
N ASN A 114 3.82 2.99 0.51
CA ASN A 114 3.26 1.65 0.38
C ASN A 114 2.01 1.44 1.24
N VAL A 115 2.06 1.87 2.51
CA VAL A 115 1.02 1.53 3.49
C VAL A 115 -0.05 2.60 3.64
N GLN A 116 0.33 3.88 3.56
CA GLN A 116 -0.61 4.99 3.75
C GLN A 116 -1.03 5.64 2.43
N GLY A 117 -0.16 5.60 1.42
CA GLY A 117 -0.45 6.13 0.10
C GLY A 117 -1.25 5.16 -0.77
N MET A 118 -0.75 3.94 -0.97
CA MET A 118 -1.29 3.00 -1.97
C MET A 118 -2.29 2.01 -1.38
N LEU A 119 -1.95 1.32 -0.30
CA LEU A 119 -2.74 0.22 0.25
C LEU A 119 -4.24 0.51 0.47
N PRO A 120 -4.67 1.71 0.93
CA PRO A 120 -6.10 2.00 1.08
C PRO A 120 -6.89 1.90 -0.23
N PHE A 121 -6.29 2.33 -1.35
CA PHE A 121 -6.90 2.29 -2.68
C PHE A 121 -6.88 0.88 -3.25
N GLU A 122 -5.78 0.16 -3.10
CA GLU A 122 -5.63 -1.24 -3.49
C GLU A 122 -6.65 -2.14 -2.77
N THR A 123 -6.81 -1.94 -1.47
CA THR A 123 -7.81 -2.67 -0.66
C THR A 123 -9.23 -2.38 -1.15
N LYS A 124 -9.55 -1.09 -1.41
CA LYS A 124 -10.86 -0.70 -1.93
C LYS A 124 -11.18 -1.39 -3.26
N VAL A 125 -10.23 -1.45 -4.19
CA VAL A 125 -10.38 -2.17 -5.47
C VAL A 125 -10.55 -3.68 -5.23
N CYS A 126 -9.68 -4.27 -4.40
CA CYS A 126 -9.71 -5.69 -4.07
C CYS A 126 -11.08 -6.12 -3.50
N ASP A 127 -11.57 -5.37 -2.51
CA ASP A 127 -12.84 -5.66 -1.85
C ASP A 127 -14.01 -5.50 -2.82
N TYR A 128 -14.01 -4.48 -3.66
CA TYR A 128 -15.05 -4.27 -4.66
C TYR A 128 -15.11 -5.47 -5.64
N VAL A 129 -13.98 -5.86 -6.23
CA VAL A 129 -13.94 -6.99 -7.18
C VAL A 129 -14.37 -8.29 -6.52
N LYS A 130 -13.92 -8.56 -5.27
CA LYS A 130 -14.34 -9.76 -4.52
C LYS A 130 -15.82 -9.80 -4.23
N ASN A 131 -16.41 -8.66 -3.85
CA ASN A 131 -17.80 -8.61 -3.41
C ASN A 131 -18.80 -8.58 -4.56
N THR A 132 -18.42 -8.01 -5.71
CA THR A 132 -19.34 -7.81 -6.85
C THR A 132 -19.11 -8.80 -7.99
N GLY A 133 -17.87 -9.24 -8.18
CA GLY A 133 -17.44 -9.96 -9.38
C GLY A 133 -17.25 -9.07 -10.60
N ASN A 134 -17.45 -7.76 -10.46
CA ASN A 134 -17.24 -6.77 -11.51
C ASN A 134 -15.75 -6.49 -11.72
N HIS A 135 -15.43 -5.91 -12.88
CA HIS A 135 -14.07 -5.55 -13.25
C HIS A 135 -13.75 -4.10 -12.87
N VAL A 136 -12.49 -3.86 -12.55
CA VAL A 136 -11.97 -2.51 -12.30
C VAL A 136 -10.77 -2.26 -13.20
N LEU A 137 -10.89 -1.28 -14.11
CA LEU A 137 -9.70 -0.71 -14.76
C LEU A 137 -8.86 -0.04 -13.69
N TYR A 138 -7.59 -0.45 -13.58
CA TYR A 138 -6.65 0.03 -12.60
C TYR A 138 -5.31 0.33 -13.25
N ARG A 139 -4.87 1.58 -13.20
CA ARG A 139 -3.63 2.04 -13.81
C ARG A 139 -2.78 2.76 -12.78
N VAL A 140 -1.53 2.40 -12.69
CA VAL A 140 -0.55 3.05 -11.81
C VAL A 140 0.64 3.51 -12.63
N THR A 141 0.91 4.81 -12.57
CA THR A 141 1.99 5.46 -13.31
C THR A 141 2.98 6.07 -12.32
N PRO A 142 4.20 5.52 -12.18
CA PRO A 142 5.24 6.16 -11.40
C PRO A 142 5.71 7.44 -12.10
N ILE A 143 5.86 8.52 -11.33
CA ILE A 143 6.25 9.83 -11.83
C ILE A 143 7.67 10.13 -11.34
N PHE A 144 8.59 10.32 -12.28
CA PHE A 144 9.99 10.65 -12.01
C PHE A 144 10.27 12.08 -12.47
N ASP A 145 11.08 12.81 -11.71
CA ASP A 145 11.64 14.09 -12.14
C ASP A 145 13.00 13.85 -12.83
N GLY A 146 13.08 14.21 -14.10
CA GLY A 146 14.29 14.01 -14.92
C GLY A 146 14.84 12.58 -14.86
N ASP A 147 16.12 12.47 -14.51
CA ASP A 147 16.86 11.19 -14.44
C ASP A 147 16.86 10.58 -13.02
N ASN A 148 15.99 11.03 -12.13
CA ASN A 148 15.89 10.49 -10.78
C ASN A 148 15.61 8.98 -10.81
N LEU A 149 16.28 8.22 -9.91
CA LEU A 149 16.11 6.77 -9.81
C LEU A 149 14.89 6.38 -8.94
N LEU A 150 14.43 7.28 -8.08
CA LEU A 150 13.18 7.12 -7.33
C LEU A 150 12.08 7.97 -7.95
N ALA A 151 10.87 7.43 -8.01
CA ALA A 151 9.70 8.21 -8.36
C ALA A 151 9.35 9.20 -7.24
N ASP A 152 8.88 10.40 -7.60
CA ASP A 152 8.31 11.38 -6.65
C ASP A 152 7.04 10.84 -6.00
N GLY A 153 6.38 9.93 -6.68
CA GLY A 153 5.16 9.24 -6.26
C GLY A 153 4.55 8.47 -7.42
N VAL A 154 3.34 7.98 -7.20
CA VAL A 154 2.58 7.25 -8.20
C VAL A 154 1.21 7.87 -8.43
N LEU A 155 0.82 8.05 -9.69
CA LEU A 155 -0.54 8.37 -10.08
C LEU A 155 -1.32 7.06 -10.14
N MET A 156 -2.37 6.96 -9.33
CA MET A 156 -3.25 5.78 -9.25
C MET A 156 -4.62 6.16 -9.78
N GLU A 157 -5.12 5.39 -10.72
CA GLU A 157 -6.41 5.58 -11.36
C GLU A 157 -7.21 4.29 -11.31
N ALA A 158 -8.49 4.37 -11.01
CA ALA A 158 -9.38 3.23 -11.03
C ALA A 158 -10.79 3.61 -11.47
N TYR A 159 -11.46 2.64 -12.13
CA TYR A 159 -12.83 2.79 -12.60
C TYR A 159 -13.52 1.42 -12.70
N SER A 160 -14.64 1.25 -12.01
CA SER A 160 -15.44 0.03 -12.12
C SER A 160 -16.26 0.02 -13.40
N VAL A 161 -16.12 -1.06 -14.18
CA VAL A 161 -16.58 -1.08 -15.58
C VAL A 161 -18.08 -1.28 -15.68
N GLU A 162 -18.62 -2.33 -15.05
CA GLU A 162 -20.01 -2.77 -15.23
C GLU A 162 -21.04 -1.80 -14.65
N ASP A 163 -20.67 -1.04 -13.64
CA ASP A 163 -21.53 -0.04 -13.00
C ASP A 163 -21.17 1.41 -13.37
N ALA A 164 -20.36 1.59 -14.43
CA ALA A 164 -19.96 2.89 -14.93
C ALA A 164 -19.32 3.81 -13.88
N GLY A 165 -18.47 3.26 -13.02
CA GLY A 165 -17.72 3.99 -12.01
C GLY A 165 -18.49 4.27 -10.71
N GLU A 166 -19.71 3.73 -10.55
CA GLU A 166 -20.52 4.00 -9.36
C GLU A 166 -19.86 3.39 -8.11
N GLY A 167 -19.29 2.20 -8.20
CA GLY A 167 -18.61 1.54 -7.10
C GLY A 167 -17.17 2.03 -6.87
N ILE A 168 -16.40 2.14 -7.95
CA ILE A 168 -15.00 2.59 -7.93
C ILE A 168 -14.78 3.64 -9.00
N SER A 169 -14.43 4.85 -8.58
CA SER A 169 -13.88 5.90 -9.45
C SER A 169 -12.95 6.76 -8.64
N PHE A 170 -11.66 6.81 -9.01
CA PHE A 170 -10.69 7.72 -8.41
C PHE A 170 -9.49 8.02 -9.31
N CYS A 171 -8.88 9.16 -9.07
CA CYS A 171 -7.61 9.58 -9.64
C CYS A 171 -6.83 10.32 -8.56
N VAL A 172 -5.80 9.68 -8.02
CA VAL A 172 -5.01 10.20 -6.90
C VAL A 172 -3.52 10.07 -7.16
N PHE A 173 -2.75 11.01 -6.64
CA PHE A 173 -1.30 10.92 -6.61
C PHE A 173 -0.84 10.61 -5.19
N ALA A 174 -0.18 9.46 -5.00
CA ALA A 174 0.40 9.05 -3.73
C ALA A 174 1.89 9.43 -3.70
N TYR A 175 2.30 10.16 -2.66
CA TYR A 175 3.65 10.71 -2.53
C TYR A 175 4.66 9.68 -2.04
N ASN A 176 5.81 9.60 -2.70
CA ASN A 176 6.91 8.74 -2.27
C ASN A 176 7.81 9.45 -1.25
N VAL A 177 7.26 9.81 -0.13
CA VAL A 177 7.92 10.48 0.98
C VAL A 177 7.90 9.61 2.22
N GLN A 178 8.75 9.92 3.21
CA GLN A 178 8.65 9.36 4.55
C GLN A 178 8.78 10.48 5.56
N PRO A 179 7.74 10.78 6.37
CA PRO A 179 7.81 11.84 7.38
C PRO A 179 9.01 11.67 8.30
N GLY A 180 9.78 12.75 8.46
CA GLY A 180 11.00 12.78 9.28
C GLY A 180 12.26 12.19 8.63
N ILE A 181 12.19 11.82 7.33
CA ILE A 181 13.32 11.32 6.55
C ILE A 181 13.47 12.14 5.28
N GLY A 182 14.65 12.71 5.07
CA GLY A 182 15.03 13.32 3.80
C GLY A 182 15.46 12.24 2.81
N ILE A 183 15.11 12.40 1.54
CA ILE A 183 15.42 11.45 0.46
C ILE A 183 16.03 12.20 -0.71
N ASP A 184 17.16 11.72 -1.21
CA ASP A 184 17.70 12.10 -2.51
C ASP A 184 17.12 11.19 -3.60
N TYR A 185 16.19 11.72 -4.37
CA TYR A 185 15.50 10.94 -5.41
C TYR A 185 16.40 10.57 -6.59
N ALA A 186 17.51 11.28 -6.78
CA ALA A 186 18.46 10.93 -7.84
C ALA A 186 19.16 9.60 -7.56
N THR A 187 19.39 9.26 -6.29
CA THR A 187 20.19 8.09 -5.89
C THR A 187 19.47 7.10 -5.00
N GLY A 188 18.47 7.56 -4.23
CA GLY A 188 17.85 6.81 -3.13
C GLY A 188 18.57 6.97 -1.79
N ASP A 189 19.63 7.76 -1.73
CA ASP A 189 20.28 8.11 -0.47
C ASP A 189 19.30 8.85 0.46
N ASN A 190 19.50 8.72 1.75
CA ASN A 190 18.51 9.21 2.70
C ASN A 190 19.15 9.55 4.06
N TRP A 191 18.46 10.38 4.85
CA TRP A 191 18.92 10.82 6.17
C TRP A 191 17.74 11.16 7.07
N ALA A 192 17.93 11.02 8.39
CA ALA A 192 16.94 11.51 9.34
C ALA A 192 16.89 13.04 9.34
N GLU A 193 15.70 13.64 9.20
CA GLU A 193 15.54 15.09 9.26
C GLU A 193 15.99 15.61 10.63
N GLY A 194 16.73 16.73 10.63
CA GLY A 194 17.31 17.33 11.83
C GLY A 194 18.68 16.78 12.25
N SER A 195 19.19 15.72 11.61
CA SER A 195 20.52 15.18 11.92
C SER A 195 21.70 15.95 11.28
N GLY A 196 21.42 16.76 10.27
CA GLY A 196 22.42 17.60 9.58
C GLY A 196 23.54 16.83 8.87
N THR A 197 23.46 15.52 8.80
CA THR A 197 24.48 14.65 8.19
C THR A 197 23.87 13.75 7.12
N TYR A 198 24.27 13.99 5.89
CA TYR A 198 24.14 13.03 4.81
C TYR A 198 24.97 11.79 5.18
N GLN A 199 24.31 10.68 5.47
CA GLN A 199 24.99 9.40 5.61
C GLN A 199 24.89 8.63 4.29
N SER A 200 25.88 8.81 3.44
CA SER A 200 26.11 7.85 2.35
C SER A 200 26.53 6.53 2.96
N THR A 201 25.58 5.61 3.12
CA THR A 201 25.87 4.24 3.52
C THR A 201 26.26 3.42 2.29
N VAL A 202 27.48 3.61 1.79
CA VAL A 202 28.15 2.57 1.01
C VAL A 202 28.56 1.49 2.02
N ALA A 203 27.60 0.72 2.53
CA ALA A 203 27.91 -0.50 3.27
C ALA A 203 28.37 -1.53 2.25
N SER A 204 29.66 -1.88 2.33
CA SER A 204 30.20 -3.08 1.71
C SER A 204 29.31 -4.28 2.06
N VAL A 205 28.77 -4.90 1.02
CA VAL A 205 27.89 -6.05 1.13
C VAL A 205 28.67 -7.21 1.76
N ALA A 206 28.53 -7.43 3.05
CA ALA A 206 28.59 -8.79 3.58
C ALA A 206 27.22 -9.40 3.31
N GLU A 207 27.23 -10.50 2.62
CA GLU A 207 26.08 -11.29 2.20
C GLU A 207 25.37 -11.83 3.45
N GLU A 208 24.42 -11.03 4.00
CA GLU A 208 23.47 -11.53 4.99
C GLU A 208 22.22 -11.99 4.27
N THR A 209 21.91 -13.26 4.43
CA THR A 209 20.65 -13.88 4.04
C THR A 209 19.51 -12.99 4.53
N PRO A 210 18.60 -12.53 3.67
CA PRO A 210 17.53 -11.63 4.08
C PRO A 210 16.62 -12.35 5.07
N ALA A 211 16.60 -11.87 6.29
CA ALA A 211 15.53 -12.22 7.21
C ALA A 211 14.19 -11.78 6.58
N PRO A 212 13.13 -12.59 6.69
CA PRO A 212 11.86 -12.28 6.07
C PRO A 212 11.39 -10.90 6.55
N GLN A 213 11.17 -9.99 5.61
CA GLN A 213 10.50 -8.74 5.90
C GLN A 213 9.14 -9.07 6.50
N PRO A 214 8.72 -8.45 7.61
CA PRO A 214 7.34 -8.52 8.04
C PRO A 214 6.52 -7.66 7.09
N GLU A 215 6.18 -8.25 5.97
CA GLU A 215 5.18 -7.70 5.07
C GLU A 215 3.85 -8.02 5.73
N THR A 216 3.13 -6.99 6.13
CA THR A 216 1.75 -7.10 6.58
C THR A 216 0.83 -7.29 5.38
N ASP A 217 1.00 -8.38 4.65
CA ASP A 217 -0.11 -9.04 4.00
C ASP A 217 -0.63 -10.05 5.02
N THR A 218 -1.62 -9.66 5.78
CA THR A 218 -2.39 -10.59 6.58
C THR A 218 -3.23 -11.40 5.60
N ALA A 219 -2.58 -12.44 5.03
CA ALA A 219 -3.32 -13.51 4.40
C ALA A 219 -4.11 -14.21 5.51
N VAL A 220 -5.36 -13.83 5.66
CA VAL A 220 -6.34 -14.63 6.36
C VAL A 220 -6.39 -15.96 5.63
N GLN A 221 -5.89 -17.01 6.25
CA GLN A 221 -6.13 -18.38 5.80
C GLN A 221 -7.65 -18.60 5.83
N ILE A 222 -8.27 -18.57 4.67
CA ILE A 222 -9.64 -19.02 4.51
C ILE A 222 -9.55 -20.43 3.94
N THR A 223 -9.76 -21.42 4.77
CA THR A 223 -10.22 -22.74 4.33
C THR A 223 -11.58 -22.56 3.64
N PRO A 224 -11.81 -23.18 2.46
CA PRO A 224 -13.06 -23.01 1.77
C PRO A 224 -14.13 -23.87 2.47
N GLU A 225 -14.94 -23.24 3.28
CA GLU A 225 -16.22 -23.80 3.71
C GLU A 225 -17.33 -22.97 3.07
N LEU A 226 -18.07 -23.62 2.18
CA LEU A 226 -19.25 -23.09 1.50
C LEU A 226 -20.30 -22.74 2.55
N SER A 227 -20.56 -21.46 2.77
CA SER A 227 -21.72 -21.03 3.55
C SER A 227 -22.20 -19.65 3.12
N ALA A 228 -23.50 -19.54 3.03
CA ALA A 228 -24.40 -18.48 2.62
C ALA A 228 -24.03 -17.05 3.11
N PRO A 229 -24.70 -15.97 2.62
CA PRO A 229 -24.30 -14.59 2.78
C PRO A 229 -24.14 -14.21 4.24
N GLN A 230 -22.91 -13.87 4.66
CA GLN A 230 -22.63 -13.42 6.00
C GLN A 230 -22.92 -11.92 6.12
N GLU A 231 -23.86 -11.62 7.00
CA GLU A 231 -23.99 -10.32 7.65
C GLU A 231 -22.63 -9.85 8.13
N THR A 232 -22.26 -8.61 7.86
CA THR A 232 -21.08 -7.94 8.40
C THR A 232 -21.06 -8.10 9.91
N GLN A 233 -20.25 -9.01 10.44
CA GLN A 233 -20.11 -9.19 11.88
C GLN A 233 -19.41 -7.95 12.45
N GLN A 234 -20.20 -7.06 13.00
CA GLN A 234 -19.70 -5.95 13.79
C GLN A 234 -19.10 -6.51 15.09
N THR A 235 -17.80 -6.36 15.25
CA THR A 235 -17.08 -6.77 16.46
C THR A 235 -16.96 -5.60 17.41
N THR A 236 -17.14 -5.84 18.72
CA THR A 236 -16.94 -4.80 19.73
C THR A 236 -15.49 -4.79 20.20
N TYR A 237 -14.87 -3.62 20.16
CA TYR A 237 -13.52 -3.35 20.64
C TYR A 237 -13.51 -2.37 21.80
N VAL A 238 -12.47 -2.43 22.64
CA VAL A 238 -12.15 -1.41 23.65
C VAL A 238 -10.92 -0.65 23.18
N LEU A 239 -11.10 0.64 22.88
CA LEU A 239 -10.06 1.54 22.41
C LEU A 239 -9.40 2.23 23.62
N ASN A 240 -8.07 2.24 23.67
CA ASN A 240 -7.31 3.04 24.62
C ASN A 240 -6.91 4.35 23.98
N THR A 241 -7.62 5.42 24.26
CA THR A 241 -7.41 6.74 23.67
C THR A 241 -6.08 7.40 24.08
N ASN A 242 -5.40 6.87 25.11
CA ASN A 242 -4.10 7.39 25.55
C ASN A 242 -2.91 6.70 24.86
N THR A 243 -3.04 5.39 24.56
CA THR A 243 -1.97 4.60 23.94
C THR A 243 -2.24 4.28 22.48
N MET A 244 -3.39 4.72 21.96
CA MET A 244 -3.86 4.44 20.61
C MET A 244 -3.83 2.94 20.27
N LYS A 245 -4.21 2.09 21.25
CA LYS A 245 -4.32 0.64 21.06
C LYS A 245 -5.77 0.20 21.22
N PHE A 246 -6.16 -0.81 20.45
CA PHE A 246 -7.47 -1.44 20.63
C PHE A 246 -7.34 -2.90 21.05
N HIS A 247 -8.37 -3.39 21.72
CA HIS A 247 -8.38 -4.68 22.40
C HIS A 247 -9.74 -5.36 22.21
N TYR A 248 -9.76 -6.69 22.25
CA TYR A 248 -11.01 -7.37 22.56
C TYR A 248 -11.47 -7.04 23.99
N PRO A 249 -12.80 -6.98 24.26
CA PRO A 249 -13.31 -6.69 25.60
C PRO A 249 -12.80 -7.63 26.69
N THR A 250 -12.46 -8.87 26.32
CA THR A 250 -11.95 -9.91 27.23
C THR A 250 -10.44 -9.85 27.47
N CYS A 251 -9.75 -8.87 26.89
CA CYS A 251 -8.30 -8.73 27.08
C CYS A 251 -7.96 -8.23 28.48
N SER A 252 -7.07 -8.94 29.19
CA SER A 252 -6.62 -8.53 30.53
C SER A 252 -5.99 -7.12 30.60
N SER A 253 -5.49 -6.59 29.49
CA SER A 253 -5.03 -5.20 29.42
C SER A 253 -6.15 -4.17 29.54
N VAL A 254 -7.42 -4.57 29.36
CA VAL A 254 -8.58 -3.69 29.53
C VAL A 254 -8.87 -3.47 31.01
N ASP A 255 -8.63 -4.48 31.86
CA ASP A 255 -8.83 -4.37 33.32
C ASP A 255 -7.91 -3.32 33.94
N ASP A 256 -6.67 -3.25 33.46
CA ASP A 256 -5.65 -2.31 33.94
C ASP A 256 -5.80 -0.88 33.34
N MET A 257 -6.76 -0.69 32.42
CA MET A 257 -6.94 0.58 31.71
C MET A 257 -7.78 1.56 32.55
N LYS A 258 -7.29 2.81 32.68
CA LYS A 258 -8.06 3.86 33.36
C LYS A 258 -9.36 4.15 32.58
N GLU A 259 -10.50 4.23 33.30
CA GLU A 259 -11.82 4.45 32.68
C GLU A 259 -11.87 5.66 31.74
N LYS A 260 -11.21 6.76 32.07
CA LYS A 260 -11.15 7.97 31.21
C LYS A 260 -10.48 7.75 29.86
N ASN A 261 -9.74 6.66 29.69
CA ASN A 261 -9.02 6.31 28.46
C ASN A 261 -9.73 5.16 27.69
N LYS A 262 -10.82 4.60 28.22
CA LYS A 262 -11.60 3.54 27.59
C LYS A 262 -12.68 4.13 26.70
N GLN A 263 -12.74 3.70 25.46
CA GLN A 263 -13.83 3.98 24.54
C GLN A 263 -14.29 2.64 23.92
N ILE A 264 -15.57 2.37 23.99
CA ILE A 264 -16.14 1.19 23.33
C ILE A 264 -16.49 1.56 21.89
N TYR A 265 -16.11 0.72 20.97
CA TYR A 265 -16.40 0.86 19.55
C TYR A 265 -16.90 -0.47 18.99
N THR A 266 -17.95 -0.42 18.17
CA THR A 266 -18.49 -1.58 17.47
C THR A 266 -18.45 -1.31 15.99
N GLY A 267 -17.72 -2.16 15.25
CA GLY A 267 -17.49 -2.01 13.83
C GLY A 267 -16.48 -3.03 13.33
N SER A 268 -15.92 -2.81 12.17
CA SER A 268 -14.86 -3.65 11.62
C SER A 268 -13.49 -3.34 12.25
N ARG A 269 -12.59 -4.31 12.20
CA ARG A 269 -11.19 -4.14 12.61
C ARG A 269 -10.50 -3.02 11.83
N ASP A 270 -10.78 -2.96 10.54
CA ASP A 270 -10.17 -2.00 9.62
C ASP A 270 -10.63 -0.56 9.90
N GLU A 271 -11.90 -0.37 10.28
CA GLU A 271 -12.36 0.95 10.75
C GLU A 271 -11.56 1.44 11.96
N VAL A 272 -11.28 0.56 12.92
CA VAL A 272 -10.51 0.91 14.12
C VAL A 272 -9.05 1.25 13.75
N ILE A 273 -8.46 0.52 12.82
CA ILE A 273 -7.11 0.80 12.30
C ILE A 273 -7.10 2.14 11.55
N ASN A 274 -8.11 2.41 10.72
CA ASN A 274 -8.26 3.67 9.99
C ASN A 274 -8.47 4.88 10.93
N MET A 275 -9.00 4.65 12.12
CA MET A 275 -9.07 5.66 13.20
C MET A 275 -7.70 5.91 13.88
N GLY A 276 -6.62 5.26 13.43
CA GLY A 276 -5.27 5.41 13.96
C GLY A 276 -4.93 4.54 15.16
N TYR A 277 -5.78 3.56 15.49
CA TYR A 277 -5.48 2.62 16.57
C TYR A 277 -4.69 1.41 16.06
N VAL A 278 -3.80 0.89 16.91
CA VAL A 278 -3.03 -0.32 16.62
C VAL A 278 -3.51 -1.50 17.46
N PRO A 279 -3.51 -2.74 16.92
CA PRO A 279 -3.95 -3.89 17.68
C PRO A 279 -3.06 -4.16 18.90
N CYS A 280 -3.68 -4.59 19.99
CA CYS A 280 -2.95 -5.00 21.18
C CYS A 280 -2.18 -6.30 20.91
N LYS A 281 -0.86 -6.30 21.12
CA LYS A 281 -0.01 -7.50 20.92
C LYS A 281 -0.39 -8.71 21.79
N ARG A 282 -1.17 -8.53 22.86
CA ARG A 282 -1.57 -9.61 23.78
C ARG A 282 -2.81 -10.36 23.29
N CYS A 283 -3.83 -9.65 22.83
CA CYS A 283 -5.08 -10.25 22.38
C CYS A 283 -5.25 -10.26 20.86
N ASN A 284 -4.44 -9.51 20.14
CA ASN A 284 -4.44 -9.38 18.67
C ASN A 284 -5.86 -9.29 18.09
N PRO A 285 -6.58 -8.22 18.43
CA PRO A 285 -7.95 -8.01 17.99
C PRO A 285 -8.03 -7.67 16.51
#